data_98487755c25588918c6b1ed074ae5c87
#
_entry.id   98487755c25588918c6b1ed074ae5c87
#
_cell.length_a   1.000
_cell.length_b   1.000
_cell.length_c   1.000
_cell.angle_alpha   90.00
_cell.angle_beta   90.00
_cell.angle_gamma   90.00
#
_symmetry.space_group_name_H-M   'P 1'
#
loop_
_entity.id
_entity.type
_entity.pdbx_description
1 polymer ?
#
loop_
_entity_poly.entity_id
_entity_poly.type
_entity_poly.pdbx_seq_one_letter_code
_entity_poly.pdbx_strand_id
1 'polypeptide(L)'
;MRFPEFTDEWKESVLSDFVERVKRKNKNNLCKLPLTISAQYGLVDQISFFNKVIASENMSNYYLLHKGDFAYNKSYSSEYPWGAIKRLDCYEQGTLSSLYICFKPYSHVSSDFLTHYFETSKWHQGISEIAVEGARNHGLLNVGIQDFFETRHCLPQSLLEQEKIAKFLNLIEERIATQNKIIEDLKKLKSAIVDKLYSSTNGKTYSFCQLFEVVNEKNKKLAYKNVLSASQELGMIERSNINIDIKFEQESISGYKIVRKGDYVVHLRSFQGGFAFSDTTGICSPAYTILCPNDLVVYGYLSHFFTSKPFIKSLKLVTYGIRDGRSINVDEWLDMPILLPSAQEQMRILTIVNAIDAKLHNEAKVQFCLSSQKSYLLNTMFI
;
A
#
# COMPACT_ATOMS: atom_id res chain seq x y z
N MET A 1 26.57 7.77 -9.50
CA MET A 1 26.68 9.19 -9.03
C MET A 1 27.50 9.19 -7.75
N ARG A 2 28.47 10.11 -7.58
CA ARG A 2 29.35 10.14 -6.43
C ARG A 2 29.59 11.59 -5.99
N PHE A 3 29.82 11.83 -4.71
CA PHE A 3 30.22 13.14 -4.21
C PHE A 3 31.64 13.49 -4.73
N PRO A 4 31.84 14.69 -5.27
CA PRO A 4 33.09 15.04 -6.01
C PRO A 4 34.35 15.09 -5.14
N GLU A 5 34.22 15.22 -3.84
CA GLU A 5 35.34 15.23 -2.91
C GLU A 5 35.95 13.85 -2.63
N PHE A 6 35.26 12.76 -2.99
CA PHE A 6 35.79 11.41 -2.84
C PHE A 6 36.21 10.87 -4.18
N THR A 7 37.52 10.63 -4.32
CA THR A 7 38.16 10.20 -5.58
C THR A 7 38.72 8.79 -5.52
N ASP A 8 38.89 8.23 -4.31
CA ASP A 8 39.47 6.89 -4.12
C ASP A 8 38.53 5.82 -4.69
N GLU A 9 39.08 4.79 -5.30
CA GLU A 9 38.28 3.67 -5.83
C GLU A 9 37.61 2.89 -4.70
N TRP A 10 36.40 2.43 -4.95
CA TRP A 10 35.73 1.49 -4.05
C TRP A 10 36.43 0.15 -4.12
N LYS A 11 36.52 -0.54 -3.00
CA LYS A 11 37.26 -1.80 -2.90
C LYS A 11 36.31 -2.97 -2.82
N GLU A 12 36.63 -4.03 -3.56
CA GLU A 12 35.99 -5.33 -3.37
C GLU A 12 36.53 -5.97 -2.09
N SER A 13 35.59 -6.41 -1.23
CA SER A 13 35.87 -7.06 0.05
C SER A 13 34.83 -8.19 0.27
N VAL A 14 35.19 -9.22 1.03
CA VAL A 14 34.21 -10.23 1.44
C VAL A 14 33.39 -9.72 2.61
N LEU A 15 32.18 -10.24 2.75
CA LEU A 15 31.23 -9.77 3.79
C LEU A 15 31.85 -9.87 5.19
N SER A 16 32.60 -10.92 5.48
CA SER A 16 33.29 -11.12 6.77
C SER A 16 34.36 -10.08 7.08
N ASP A 17 34.83 -9.29 6.10
CA ASP A 17 35.81 -8.22 6.35
C ASP A 17 35.17 -7.01 7.04
N PHE A 18 33.86 -6.83 6.90
CA PHE A 18 33.18 -5.63 7.42
C PHE A 18 31.97 -5.93 8.32
N VAL A 19 31.59 -7.23 8.51
CA VAL A 19 30.56 -7.62 9.47
C VAL A 19 31.00 -8.85 10.29
N GLU A 20 30.45 -8.96 11.49
CA GLU A 20 30.63 -10.10 12.38
C GLU A 20 29.33 -10.89 12.51
N ARG A 21 29.41 -12.22 12.45
CA ARG A 21 28.25 -13.09 12.67
C ARG A 21 27.71 -12.96 14.10
N VAL A 22 26.43 -12.70 14.27
CA VAL A 22 25.76 -12.76 15.57
C VAL A 22 25.43 -14.22 15.90
N LYS A 23 26.02 -14.71 16.99
CA LYS A 23 25.81 -16.06 17.53
C LYS A 23 25.08 -16.04 18.88
N ARG A 24 24.76 -14.85 19.42
CA ARG A 24 24.07 -14.71 20.71
C ARG A 24 22.74 -15.44 20.68
N LYS A 25 22.46 -16.23 21.71
CA LYS A 25 21.19 -16.91 21.89
C LYS A 25 20.37 -16.27 23.00
N ASN A 26 19.07 -16.37 22.93
CA ASN A 26 18.14 -15.89 23.95
C ASN A 26 18.15 -16.83 25.18
N LYS A 27 19.32 -16.95 25.84
CA LYS A 27 19.49 -17.85 27.00
C LYS A 27 18.41 -17.59 28.05
N ASN A 28 17.91 -18.65 28.64
CA ASN A 28 16.86 -18.62 29.67
C ASN A 28 15.55 -17.97 29.21
N ASN A 29 15.36 -17.85 27.89
CA ASN A 29 14.14 -17.26 27.31
C ASN A 29 13.79 -15.88 27.86
N LEU A 30 14.82 -15.02 28.08
CA LEU A 30 14.68 -13.72 28.74
C LEU A 30 13.95 -12.69 27.87
N CYS A 31 14.27 -12.64 26.59
CA CYS A 31 13.56 -11.78 25.64
C CYS A 31 12.33 -12.48 25.10
N LYS A 32 11.17 -11.85 25.24
CA LYS A 32 9.85 -12.37 24.84
C LYS A 32 9.31 -11.74 23.57
N LEU A 33 10.09 -10.92 22.87
CA LEU A 33 9.68 -10.26 21.64
C LEU A 33 10.15 -11.08 20.43
N PRO A 34 9.27 -11.89 19.79
CA PRO A 34 9.61 -12.59 18.55
C PRO A 34 9.57 -11.63 17.39
N LEU A 35 10.64 -11.60 16.60
CA LEU A 35 10.75 -10.79 15.40
C LEU A 35 10.53 -11.63 14.14
N THR A 36 10.11 -10.94 13.09
CA THR A 36 10.13 -11.46 11.70
C THR A 36 10.68 -10.38 10.77
N ILE A 37 11.20 -10.79 9.59
CA ILE A 37 11.60 -9.85 8.55
C ILE A 37 10.43 -9.65 7.59
N SER A 38 9.94 -8.42 7.53
CA SER A 38 9.17 -7.90 6.40
C SER A 38 10.11 -7.20 5.44
N ALA A 39 10.04 -7.52 4.17
CA ALA A 39 10.87 -6.84 3.17
C ALA A 39 10.59 -5.34 3.09
N GLN A 40 9.34 -4.93 3.37
CA GLN A 40 8.89 -3.53 3.34
C GLN A 40 9.10 -2.79 4.68
N TYR A 41 8.86 -3.48 5.81
CA TYR A 41 8.82 -2.84 7.14
C TYR A 41 10.05 -3.15 8.01
N GLY A 42 11.00 -3.95 7.52
CA GLY A 42 12.18 -4.33 8.27
C GLY A 42 11.94 -5.44 9.30
N LEU A 43 12.68 -5.41 10.39
CA LEU A 43 12.52 -6.33 11.51
C LEU A 43 11.39 -5.82 12.42
N VAL A 44 10.27 -6.53 12.40
CA VAL A 44 9.02 -6.15 13.09
C VAL A 44 8.59 -7.24 14.07
N ASP A 45 7.75 -6.84 15.06
CA ASP A 45 7.11 -7.78 15.98
C ASP A 45 6.24 -8.77 15.18
N GLN A 46 6.58 -10.06 15.30
CA GLN A 46 5.93 -11.13 14.58
C GLN A 46 4.45 -11.28 14.94
N ILE A 47 4.10 -11.07 16.21
CA ILE A 47 2.72 -11.23 16.69
C ILE A 47 1.85 -10.13 16.10
N SER A 48 2.29 -8.88 16.17
CA SER A 48 1.57 -7.74 15.60
C SER A 48 1.46 -7.83 14.09
N PHE A 49 2.50 -8.31 13.42
CA PHE A 49 2.54 -8.40 11.94
C PHE A 49 1.58 -9.46 11.38
N PHE A 50 1.54 -10.66 11.99
CA PHE A 50 0.69 -11.76 11.52
C PHE A 50 -0.68 -11.82 12.23
N ASN A 51 -0.91 -10.98 13.22
CA ASN A 51 -2.07 -11.04 14.12
C ASN A 51 -2.30 -12.44 14.74
N LYS A 52 -1.22 -13.18 14.97
CA LYS A 52 -1.21 -14.51 15.59
C LYS A 52 0.16 -14.84 16.16
N VAL A 53 0.19 -15.72 17.16
CA VAL A 53 1.43 -16.29 17.72
C VAL A 53 1.92 -17.42 16.80
N ILE A 54 3.11 -17.22 16.18
CA ILE A 54 3.78 -18.24 15.35
C ILE A 54 5.02 -18.77 16.05
N ALA A 55 5.72 -17.92 16.80
CA ALA A 55 6.91 -18.31 17.53
C ALA A 55 6.60 -19.35 18.62
N SER A 56 7.56 -20.23 18.88
CA SER A 56 7.49 -21.16 19.99
C SER A 56 7.49 -20.40 21.33
N GLU A 57 6.78 -20.92 22.34
CA GLU A 57 6.84 -20.38 23.70
C GLU A 57 8.28 -20.39 24.25
N ASN A 58 9.06 -21.41 23.92
CA ASN A 58 10.47 -21.48 24.24
C ASN A 58 11.33 -21.00 23.07
N MET A 59 11.79 -19.77 23.17
CA MET A 59 12.68 -19.11 22.20
C MET A 59 14.16 -19.12 22.65
N SER A 60 14.57 -19.97 23.60
CA SER A 60 15.95 -19.99 24.13
C SER A 60 17.01 -20.29 23.06
N ASN A 61 16.62 -21.02 22.02
CA ASN A 61 17.48 -21.36 20.86
C ASN A 61 17.44 -20.30 19.73
N TYR A 62 16.58 -19.29 19.85
CA TYR A 62 16.52 -18.18 18.89
C TYR A 62 17.75 -17.27 19.06
N TYR A 63 18.11 -16.55 18.00
CA TYR A 63 19.10 -15.49 18.11
C TYR A 63 18.52 -14.34 18.91
N LEU A 64 19.34 -13.75 19.80
CA LEU A 64 19.06 -12.49 20.47
C LEU A 64 19.71 -11.38 19.64
N LEU A 65 18.91 -10.52 19.04
CA LEU A 65 19.35 -9.35 18.31
C LEU A 65 19.27 -8.10 19.20
N HIS A 66 20.21 -7.21 19.02
CA HIS A 66 20.20 -5.86 19.57
C HIS A 66 20.00 -4.85 18.45
N LYS A 67 19.52 -3.68 18.78
CA LYS A 67 19.40 -2.57 17.85
C LYS A 67 20.69 -2.34 17.08
N GLY A 68 20.58 -2.19 15.77
CA GLY A 68 21.72 -2.12 14.86
C GLY A 68 22.21 -3.44 14.30
N ASP A 69 21.77 -4.60 14.84
CA ASP A 69 22.03 -5.89 14.24
C ASP A 69 21.22 -6.10 12.97
N PHE A 70 21.80 -6.80 11.99
CA PHE A 70 21.16 -7.17 10.73
C PHE A 70 20.75 -8.63 10.73
N ALA A 71 19.75 -8.93 9.88
CA ALA A 71 19.37 -10.30 9.62
C ALA A 71 19.01 -10.48 8.14
N TYR A 72 19.44 -11.62 7.56
CA TYR A 72 19.12 -12.04 6.22
C TYR A 72 18.01 -13.09 6.25
N ASN A 73 16.93 -12.81 5.53
CA ASN A 73 15.83 -13.74 5.25
C ASN A 73 16.08 -14.40 3.88
N LYS A 74 16.22 -15.71 3.88
CA LYS A 74 16.42 -16.53 2.67
C LYS A 74 15.13 -16.80 1.88
N SER A 75 13.97 -16.32 2.33
CA SER A 75 12.72 -16.45 1.58
C SER A 75 12.74 -15.57 0.33
N TYR A 76 12.45 -16.16 -0.82
CA TYR A 76 12.41 -15.43 -2.09
C TYR A 76 10.96 -15.20 -2.55
N SER A 77 10.78 -14.13 -3.29
CA SER A 77 9.52 -13.77 -3.97
C SER A 77 9.84 -13.10 -5.30
N SER A 78 8.81 -12.83 -6.12
CA SER A 78 9.00 -12.08 -7.38
C SER A 78 9.64 -10.70 -7.18
N GLU A 79 9.34 -10.03 -6.08
CA GLU A 79 9.92 -8.71 -5.74
C GLU A 79 11.28 -8.80 -5.06
N TYR A 80 11.56 -9.91 -4.37
CA TYR A 80 12.80 -10.18 -3.61
C TYR A 80 13.39 -11.53 -4.00
N PRO A 81 13.92 -11.65 -5.21
CA PRO A 81 14.37 -12.94 -5.76
C PRO A 81 15.54 -13.56 -4.98
N TRP A 82 16.32 -12.75 -4.29
CA TRP A 82 17.47 -13.17 -3.49
C TRP A 82 17.27 -13.03 -1.99
N GLY A 83 16.00 -12.90 -1.54
CA GLY A 83 15.66 -12.66 -0.16
C GLY A 83 15.82 -11.19 0.26
N ALA A 84 15.86 -10.92 1.56
CA ALA A 84 15.97 -9.57 2.09
C ALA A 84 16.91 -9.50 3.29
N ILE A 85 17.70 -8.45 3.37
CA ILE A 85 18.56 -8.11 4.52
C ILE A 85 18.00 -6.86 5.17
N LYS A 86 17.73 -6.91 6.48
CA LYS A 86 17.16 -5.79 7.23
C LYS A 86 17.85 -5.62 8.57
N ARG A 87 17.91 -4.36 9.05
CA ARG A 87 18.47 -3.99 10.35
C ARG A 87 17.37 -3.89 11.40
N LEU A 88 17.69 -4.19 12.65
CA LEU A 88 16.81 -3.96 13.79
C LEU A 88 16.92 -2.50 14.25
N ASP A 89 15.90 -1.70 13.92
CA ASP A 89 15.85 -0.27 14.23
C ASP A 89 14.77 0.08 15.27
N CYS A 90 13.63 -0.66 15.24
CA CYS A 90 12.44 -0.28 16.01
C CYS A 90 12.45 -0.73 17.47
N TYR A 91 13.31 -1.68 17.85
CA TYR A 91 13.35 -2.26 19.19
C TYR A 91 14.79 -2.32 19.71
N GLU A 92 14.98 -2.13 21.00
CA GLU A 92 16.32 -2.22 21.63
C GLU A 92 16.87 -3.66 21.56
N GLN A 93 15.97 -4.67 21.62
CA GLN A 93 16.32 -6.06 21.44
C GLN A 93 15.09 -6.88 21.01
N GLY A 94 15.34 -8.03 20.39
CA GLY A 94 14.31 -8.98 20.02
C GLY A 94 14.89 -10.35 19.68
N THR A 95 14.03 -11.35 19.52
CA THR A 95 14.45 -12.72 19.22
C THR A 95 14.09 -13.09 17.80
N LEU A 96 15.00 -13.75 17.10
CA LEU A 96 14.80 -14.18 15.71
C LEU A 96 15.13 -15.66 15.53
N SER A 97 14.30 -16.36 14.77
CA SER A 97 14.49 -17.80 14.49
C SER A 97 15.89 -18.11 13.94
N SER A 98 16.42 -19.29 14.25
CA SER A 98 17.69 -19.77 13.73
C SER A 98 17.71 -20.03 12.21
N LEU A 99 16.58 -19.90 11.53
CA LEU A 99 16.48 -19.97 10.07
C LEU A 99 17.13 -18.76 9.36
N TYR A 100 17.24 -17.64 10.06
CA TYR A 100 17.86 -16.42 9.55
C TYR A 100 19.37 -16.43 9.78
N ILE A 101 20.11 -15.68 8.95
CA ILE A 101 21.53 -15.40 9.20
C ILE A 101 21.65 -14.00 9.79
N CYS A 102 22.20 -13.91 10.99
CA CYS A 102 22.29 -12.67 11.75
C CYS A 102 23.73 -12.18 11.84
N PHE A 103 23.93 -10.86 11.69
CA PHE A 103 25.26 -10.26 11.71
C PHE A 103 25.20 -8.80 12.22
N LYS A 104 26.33 -8.25 12.57
CA LYS A 104 26.50 -6.84 12.94
C LYS A 104 27.71 -6.26 12.22
N PRO A 105 27.69 -4.98 11.83
CA PRO A 105 28.84 -4.32 11.23
C PRO A 105 29.98 -4.14 12.25
N TYR A 106 31.22 -4.14 11.75
CA TYR A 106 32.37 -3.65 12.52
C TYR A 106 32.36 -2.12 12.62
N SER A 107 33.13 -1.56 13.57
CA SER A 107 33.18 -0.12 13.84
C SER A 107 33.77 0.73 12.70
N HIS A 108 34.49 0.11 11.75
CA HIS A 108 35.07 0.80 10.60
C HIS A 108 34.12 0.90 9.39
N VAL A 109 32.90 0.40 9.54
CA VAL A 109 31.87 0.48 8.49
C VAL A 109 30.59 1.12 9.06
N SER A 110 30.01 2.04 8.30
CA SER A 110 28.77 2.70 8.66
C SER A 110 27.59 1.73 8.57
N SER A 111 26.92 1.51 9.70
CA SER A 111 25.69 0.70 9.78
C SER A 111 24.58 1.30 8.93
N ASP A 112 24.45 2.64 8.89
CA ASP A 112 23.44 3.32 8.08
C ASP A 112 23.72 3.17 6.58
N PHE A 113 25.00 3.21 6.16
CA PHE A 113 25.39 2.94 4.79
C PHE A 113 24.97 1.52 4.38
N LEU A 114 25.25 0.52 5.22
CA LEU A 114 24.88 -0.87 4.93
C LEU A 114 23.37 -1.05 4.84
N THR A 115 22.58 -0.30 5.61
CA THR A 115 21.12 -0.34 5.49
C THR A 115 20.67 0.02 4.08
N HIS A 116 21.22 1.08 3.51
CA HIS A 116 20.91 1.48 2.14
C HIS A 116 21.54 0.58 1.08
N TYR A 117 22.77 0.10 1.32
CA TYR A 117 23.44 -0.84 0.42
C TYR A 117 22.60 -2.11 0.22
N PHE A 118 22.06 -2.67 1.28
CA PHE A 118 21.21 -3.87 1.20
C PHE A 118 19.80 -3.62 0.65
N GLU A 119 19.41 -2.37 0.39
CA GLU A 119 18.21 -2.03 -0.39
C GLU A 119 18.49 -2.05 -1.91
N THR A 120 19.77 -2.12 -2.34
CA THR A 120 20.14 -2.19 -3.75
C THR A 120 20.18 -3.63 -4.27
N SER A 121 20.30 -3.80 -5.57
CA SER A 121 20.58 -5.10 -6.20
C SER A 121 22.06 -5.48 -6.22
N LYS A 122 22.98 -4.61 -5.73
CA LYS A 122 24.43 -4.81 -5.85
C LYS A 122 24.96 -6.02 -5.08
N TRP A 123 24.34 -6.37 -3.96
CA TRP A 123 24.70 -7.56 -3.19
C TRP A 123 24.07 -8.86 -3.73
N HIS A 124 23.12 -8.76 -4.68
CA HIS A 124 22.42 -9.91 -5.23
C HIS A 124 23.34 -10.86 -6.00
N GLN A 125 24.36 -10.32 -6.66
CA GLN A 125 25.31 -11.14 -7.43
C GLN A 125 26.01 -12.16 -6.53
N GLY A 126 26.54 -11.74 -5.39
CA GLY A 126 27.19 -12.64 -4.44
C GLY A 126 26.27 -13.75 -3.95
N ILE A 127 24.98 -13.45 -3.75
CA ILE A 127 24.01 -14.49 -3.36
C ILE A 127 23.67 -15.41 -4.53
N SER A 128 23.54 -14.87 -5.75
CA SER A 128 23.21 -15.69 -6.92
C SER A 128 24.28 -16.72 -7.26
N GLU A 129 25.54 -16.41 -6.96
CA GLU A 129 26.69 -17.30 -7.19
C GLU A 129 26.72 -18.49 -6.22
N ILE A 130 26.21 -18.31 -5.01
CA ILE A 130 26.23 -19.34 -3.93
C ILE A 130 24.88 -20.02 -3.70
N ALA A 131 23.78 -19.45 -4.20
CA ALA A 131 22.44 -20.02 -4.04
C ALA A 131 22.28 -21.23 -4.95
N VAL A 132 22.25 -22.43 -4.37
CA VAL A 132 21.97 -23.67 -5.09
C VAL A 132 20.45 -23.83 -5.20
N GLU A 133 19.93 -23.96 -6.41
CA GLU A 133 18.54 -24.32 -6.63
C GLU A 133 18.24 -25.71 -6.03
N GLY A 134 17.46 -25.74 -4.96
CA GLY A 134 17.01 -26.95 -4.31
C GLY A 134 15.52 -27.17 -4.53
N ALA A 135 15.13 -28.16 -5.33
CA ALA A 135 13.75 -28.54 -5.65
C ALA A 135 12.86 -28.91 -4.43
N ARG A 136 13.34 -28.76 -3.20
CA ARG A 136 12.65 -29.19 -1.97
C ARG A 136 12.41 -28.08 -0.94
N ASN A 137 12.79 -26.84 -1.17
CA ASN A 137 12.82 -25.82 -0.10
C ASN A 137 11.67 -24.81 -0.10
N HIS A 138 10.48 -25.16 -0.55
CA HIS A 138 9.24 -24.39 -0.31
C HIS A 138 9.43 -22.85 -0.26
N GLY A 139 10.15 -22.25 -1.22
CA GLY A 139 10.36 -20.82 -1.27
C GLY A 139 11.54 -20.28 -0.45
N LEU A 140 12.46 -21.12 0.00
CA LEU A 140 13.71 -20.73 0.66
C LEU A 140 14.93 -20.99 -0.23
N LEU A 141 15.81 -19.99 -0.36
CA LEU A 141 17.12 -20.16 -0.99
C LEU A 141 18.01 -21.06 -0.15
N ASN A 142 18.71 -21.99 -0.79
CA ASN A 142 19.70 -22.82 -0.12
C ASN A 142 21.04 -22.08 -0.12
N VAL A 143 21.26 -21.26 0.91
CA VAL A 143 22.49 -20.47 1.11
C VAL A 143 23.18 -20.95 2.38
N GLY A 144 24.40 -21.45 2.25
CA GLY A 144 25.26 -21.82 3.37
C GLY A 144 25.65 -20.61 4.21
N ILE A 145 25.80 -20.80 5.54
CA ILE A 145 26.17 -19.67 6.41
C ILE A 145 27.59 -19.20 6.09
N GLN A 146 28.53 -20.11 5.87
CA GLN A 146 29.90 -19.77 5.56
C GLN A 146 30.00 -19.06 4.21
N ASP A 147 29.35 -19.63 3.18
CA ASP A 147 29.34 -19.07 1.82
C ASP A 147 28.76 -17.65 1.82
N PHE A 148 27.71 -17.38 2.65
CA PHE A 148 27.12 -16.07 2.81
C PHE A 148 28.16 -15.03 3.29
N PHE A 149 29.02 -15.38 4.27
CA PHE A 149 30.05 -14.48 4.77
C PHE A 149 31.25 -14.31 3.84
N GLU A 150 31.38 -15.16 2.83
CA GLU A 150 32.41 -15.11 1.79
C GLU A 150 31.93 -14.37 0.51
N THR A 151 30.66 -13.94 0.47
CA THR A 151 30.13 -13.14 -0.66
C THR A 151 30.93 -11.84 -0.83
N ARG A 152 31.12 -11.44 -2.10
CA ARG A 152 31.90 -10.25 -2.45
C ARG A 152 31.04 -9.02 -2.58
N HIS A 153 31.57 -7.90 -2.12
CA HIS A 153 30.87 -6.60 -2.07
C HIS A 153 31.86 -5.47 -2.39
N CYS A 154 31.40 -4.50 -3.18
CA CYS A 154 32.19 -3.31 -3.50
C CYS A 154 31.74 -2.14 -2.61
N LEU A 155 32.62 -1.63 -1.74
CA LEU A 155 32.32 -0.59 -0.77
C LEU A 155 33.35 0.54 -0.82
N PRO A 156 32.96 1.81 -0.51
CA PRO A 156 33.91 2.88 -0.30
C PRO A 156 34.76 2.61 0.93
N GLN A 157 36.09 2.84 0.82
CA GLN A 157 37.01 2.62 1.94
C GLN A 157 36.90 3.70 3.02
N SER A 158 36.50 4.91 2.61
CA SER A 158 36.35 6.04 3.50
C SER A 158 35.05 5.93 4.29
N LEU A 159 35.15 5.82 5.62
CA LEU A 159 33.98 5.88 6.51
C LEU A 159 33.21 7.19 6.33
N LEU A 160 33.91 8.32 6.08
CA LEU A 160 33.29 9.62 5.83
C LEU A 160 32.43 9.62 4.56
N GLU A 161 32.86 8.91 3.51
CA GLU A 161 32.05 8.74 2.29
C GLU A 161 30.80 7.91 2.58
N GLN A 162 30.96 6.78 3.27
CA GLN A 162 29.82 5.93 3.67
C GLN A 162 28.80 6.73 4.49
N GLU A 163 29.25 7.47 5.51
CA GLU A 163 28.38 8.30 6.36
C GLU A 163 27.70 9.41 5.58
N LYS A 164 28.37 10.02 4.61
CA LYS A 164 27.79 11.07 3.78
C LYS A 164 26.71 10.54 2.83
N ILE A 165 26.94 9.37 2.22
CA ILE A 165 25.93 8.68 1.39
C ILE A 165 24.73 8.31 2.25
N ALA A 166 24.96 7.70 3.41
CA ALA A 166 23.92 7.28 4.32
C ALA A 166 23.07 8.48 4.79
N LYS A 167 23.72 9.55 5.25
CA LYS A 167 23.04 10.77 5.69
C LYS A 167 22.15 11.36 4.59
N PHE A 168 22.64 11.41 3.37
CA PHE A 168 21.88 11.93 2.23
C PHE A 168 20.63 11.08 1.95
N LEU A 169 20.77 9.75 1.94
CA LEU A 169 19.64 8.83 1.71
C LEU A 169 18.66 8.83 2.88
N ASN A 170 19.14 8.91 4.12
CA ASN A 170 18.29 9.05 5.31
C ASN A 170 17.41 10.30 5.23
N LEU A 171 17.95 11.44 4.80
CA LEU A 171 17.15 12.68 4.63
C LEU A 171 16.04 12.51 3.60
N ILE A 172 16.25 11.73 2.55
CA ILE A 172 15.22 11.43 1.56
C ILE A 172 14.14 10.51 2.17
N GLU A 173 14.53 9.51 2.94
CA GLU A 173 13.58 8.62 3.63
C GLU A 173 12.74 9.37 4.66
N GLU A 174 13.34 10.24 5.46
CA GLU A 174 12.62 11.11 6.39
C GLU A 174 11.61 12.01 5.67
N ARG A 175 11.99 12.53 4.50
CA ARG A 175 11.10 13.34 3.67
C ARG A 175 9.93 12.52 3.12
N ILE A 176 10.18 11.28 2.65
CA ILE A 176 9.13 10.35 2.21
C ILE A 176 8.18 10.00 3.38
N ALA A 177 8.73 9.69 4.56
CA ALA A 177 7.93 9.40 5.75
C ALA A 177 7.05 10.59 6.17
N THR A 178 7.60 11.80 6.15
CA THR A 178 6.87 13.04 6.41
C THR A 178 5.75 13.25 5.39
N GLN A 179 6.03 13.03 4.11
CA GLN A 179 5.06 13.16 3.03
C GLN A 179 3.90 12.17 3.18
N ASN A 180 4.20 10.92 3.53
CA ASN A 180 3.17 9.91 3.80
C ASN A 180 2.27 10.30 4.97
N LYS A 181 2.84 10.87 6.03
CA LYS A 181 2.07 11.38 7.17
C LYS A 181 1.15 12.54 6.78
N ILE A 182 1.64 13.48 5.97
CA ILE A 182 0.82 14.59 5.44
C ILE A 182 -0.38 14.04 4.66
N ILE A 183 -0.19 13.05 3.80
CA ILE A 183 -1.26 12.43 3.03
C ILE A 183 -2.27 11.74 3.96
N GLU A 184 -1.80 11.00 4.95
CA GLU A 184 -2.67 10.34 5.94
C GLU A 184 -3.51 11.35 6.73
N ASP A 185 -2.89 12.41 7.22
CA ASP A 185 -3.57 13.45 8.00
C ASP A 185 -4.59 14.23 7.14
N LEU A 186 -4.27 14.51 5.86
CA LEU A 186 -5.21 15.11 4.91
C LEU A 186 -6.40 14.18 4.62
N LYS A 187 -6.20 12.87 4.50
CA LYS A 187 -7.30 11.89 4.34
C LYS A 187 -8.25 11.91 5.55
N LYS A 188 -7.69 11.92 6.77
CA LYS A 188 -8.46 12.01 8.01
C LYS A 188 -9.25 13.33 8.08
N LEU A 189 -8.60 14.44 7.75
CA LEU A 189 -9.21 15.77 7.71
C LEU A 189 -10.34 15.84 6.68
N LYS A 190 -10.12 15.31 5.45
CA LYS A 190 -11.18 15.21 4.43
C LYS A 190 -12.39 14.48 4.98
N SER A 191 -12.20 13.28 5.57
CA SER A 191 -13.31 12.50 6.13
C SER A 191 -14.10 13.31 7.18
N ALA A 192 -13.41 13.97 8.11
CA ALA A 192 -14.05 14.78 9.14
C ALA A 192 -14.82 15.99 8.56
N ILE A 193 -14.26 16.65 7.55
CA ILE A 193 -14.91 17.78 6.87
C ILE A 193 -16.15 17.31 6.11
N VAL A 194 -16.04 16.20 5.35
CA VAL A 194 -17.18 15.60 4.64
C VAL A 194 -18.29 15.25 5.64
N ASP A 195 -17.97 14.51 6.71
CA ASP A 195 -18.94 14.14 7.72
C ASP A 195 -19.64 15.37 8.32
N LYS A 196 -18.89 16.44 8.63
CA LYS A 196 -19.43 17.68 9.19
C LYS A 196 -20.30 18.43 8.18
N LEU A 197 -19.84 18.62 6.95
CA LEU A 197 -20.58 19.36 5.93
C LEU A 197 -21.93 18.72 5.62
N TYR A 198 -21.94 17.40 5.45
CA TYR A 198 -23.19 16.69 5.14
C TYR A 198 -24.12 16.49 6.36
N SER A 199 -23.60 16.51 7.60
CA SER A 199 -24.42 16.44 8.81
C SER A 199 -25.03 17.77 9.23
N SER A 200 -24.40 18.89 8.88
CA SER A 200 -24.86 20.26 9.26
C SER A 200 -25.66 20.96 8.16
N THR A 201 -25.98 20.26 7.09
CA THR A 201 -26.69 20.80 5.94
C THR A 201 -28.16 21.07 6.28
N ASN A 202 -28.64 22.26 5.95
CA ASN A 202 -30.05 22.61 5.95
C ASN A 202 -30.61 22.50 4.53
N GLY A 203 -31.85 21.98 4.40
CA GLY A 203 -32.43 21.77 3.07
C GLY A 203 -33.86 21.26 3.13
N LYS A 204 -34.34 20.77 2.00
CA LYS A 204 -35.63 20.08 1.91
C LYS A 204 -35.41 18.59 2.00
N THR A 205 -36.33 17.89 2.65
CA THR A 205 -36.31 16.43 2.70
C THR A 205 -36.93 15.86 1.44
N TYR A 206 -36.21 14.93 0.81
CA TYR A 206 -36.65 14.13 -0.32
C TYR A 206 -36.44 12.65 0.01
N SER A 207 -37.08 11.74 -0.73
CA SER A 207 -36.65 10.36 -0.81
C SER A 207 -35.67 10.20 -1.99
N PHE A 208 -34.81 9.18 -1.96
CA PHE A 208 -33.90 8.96 -3.08
C PHE A 208 -34.62 8.65 -4.38
N CYS A 209 -35.83 8.04 -4.36
CA CYS A 209 -36.65 7.84 -5.55
C CYS A 209 -37.15 9.15 -6.18
N GLN A 210 -37.20 10.24 -5.44
CA GLN A 210 -37.51 11.57 -5.98
C GLN A 210 -36.30 12.25 -6.62
N LEU A 211 -35.08 11.74 -6.39
CA LEU A 211 -33.84 12.32 -6.88
C LEU A 211 -33.21 11.48 -8.01
N PHE A 212 -33.53 10.19 -8.08
CA PHE A 212 -32.92 9.26 -9.01
C PHE A 212 -33.95 8.48 -9.82
N GLU A 213 -33.62 8.24 -11.09
CA GLU A 213 -34.24 7.26 -11.94
C GLU A 213 -33.33 6.03 -12.05
N VAL A 214 -33.92 4.83 -11.92
CA VAL A 214 -33.18 3.57 -12.14
C VAL A 214 -33.11 3.28 -13.64
N VAL A 215 -31.91 3.29 -14.19
CA VAL A 215 -31.69 3.06 -15.63
C VAL A 215 -31.21 1.63 -15.88
N ASN A 216 -31.77 0.97 -16.88
CA ASN A 216 -31.40 -0.40 -17.27
C ASN A 216 -31.17 -0.53 -18.79
N GLU A 217 -30.46 0.42 -19.37
CA GLU A 217 -30.11 0.41 -20.78
C GLU A 217 -28.92 -0.53 -21.04
N LYS A 218 -29.10 -1.49 -21.95
CA LYS A 218 -28.06 -2.45 -22.32
C LYS A 218 -27.32 -2.00 -23.58
N ASN A 219 -26.03 -2.33 -23.68
CA ASN A 219 -25.16 -2.05 -24.83
C ASN A 219 -25.44 -2.93 -26.05
N LYS A 220 -26.72 -3.14 -26.38
CA LYS A 220 -27.15 -4.03 -27.48
C LYS A 220 -26.54 -3.67 -28.85
N LYS A 221 -26.29 -2.37 -29.07
CA LYS A 221 -25.71 -1.84 -30.34
C LYS A 221 -24.17 -1.88 -30.31
N LEU A 222 -23.54 -2.38 -29.25
CA LEU A 222 -22.07 -2.39 -29.05
C LEU A 222 -21.43 -0.99 -29.25
N ALA A 223 -22.17 0.06 -28.85
CA ALA A 223 -21.75 1.45 -29.05
C ALA A 223 -20.54 1.81 -28.14
N TYR A 224 -20.40 1.13 -27.01
CA TYR A 224 -19.32 1.35 -26.04
C TYR A 224 -18.50 0.08 -25.84
N LYS A 225 -17.17 0.24 -25.73
CA LYS A 225 -16.21 -0.85 -25.52
C LYS A 225 -15.45 -0.75 -24.20
N ASN A 226 -15.40 0.45 -23.60
CA ASN A 226 -14.72 0.71 -22.35
C ASN A 226 -15.53 0.17 -21.17
N VAL A 227 -15.01 -0.90 -20.58
CA VAL A 227 -15.63 -1.54 -19.42
C VAL A 227 -15.20 -0.84 -18.14
N LEU A 228 -16.19 -0.37 -17.40
CA LEU A 228 -15.99 0.30 -16.11
C LEU A 228 -16.28 -0.66 -14.95
N SER A 229 -15.50 -0.51 -13.90
CA SER A 229 -15.72 -1.18 -12.61
C SER A 229 -15.82 -0.16 -11.49
N ALA A 230 -16.67 -0.46 -10.52
CA ALA A 230 -16.85 0.39 -9.36
C ALA A 230 -15.66 0.25 -8.41
N SER A 231 -15.07 1.38 -8.04
CA SER A 231 -14.09 1.55 -6.97
C SER A 231 -14.70 2.43 -5.89
N GLN A 232 -14.53 2.04 -4.63
CA GLN A 232 -15.04 2.81 -3.50
C GLN A 232 -14.38 4.19 -3.38
N GLU A 233 -13.10 4.29 -3.72
CA GLU A 233 -12.33 5.54 -3.58
C GLU A 233 -12.34 6.39 -4.85
N LEU A 234 -12.38 5.75 -6.01
CA LEU A 234 -12.16 6.40 -7.32
C LEU A 234 -13.44 6.51 -8.17
N GLY A 235 -14.59 6.02 -7.67
CA GLY A 235 -15.82 5.98 -8.45
C GLY A 235 -15.78 4.91 -9.53
N MET A 236 -16.40 5.18 -10.69
CA MET A 236 -16.36 4.28 -11.84
C MET A 236 -15.08 4.49 -12.63
N ILE A 237 -14.22 3.48 -12.69
CA ILE A 237 -12.92 3.54 -13.37
C ILE A 237 -12.80 2.46 -14.43
N GLU A 238 -11.99 2.70 -15.45
CA GLU A 238 -11.73 1.69 -16.47
C GLU A 238 -11.08 0.44 -15.84
N ARG A 239 -11.60 -0.71 -16.22
CA ARG A 239 -11.13 -2.01 -15.69
C ARG A 239 -9.66 -2.27 -16.02
N SER A 240 -9.16 -1.78 -17.14
CA SER A 240 -7.74 -1.82 -17.51
C SER A 240 -6.82 -1.14 -16.50
N ASN A 241 -7.33 -0.18 -15.74
CA ASN A 241 -6.58 0.54 -14.70
C ASN A 241 -6.59 -0.17 -13.33
N ILE A 242 -7.30 -1.30 -13.24
CA ILE A 242 -7.31 -2.15 -12.05
C ILE A 242 -6.49 -3.40 -12.41
N ASN A 243 -5.43 -3.71 -11.65
CA ASN A 243 -4.58 -4.91 -11.82
C ASN A 243 -5.34 -6.22 -11.51
N ILE A 244 -6.54 -6.39 -12.12
CA ILE A 244 -7.35 -7.60 -12.01
C ILE A 244 -7.49 -8.16 -13.41
N ASP A 245 -6.75 -9.21 -13.69
CA ASP A 245 -6.77 -9.93 -14.98
C ASP A 245 -8.03 -10.80 -15.09
N ILE A 246 -9.21 -10.15 -15.21
CA ILE A 246 -10.46 -10.84 -15.52
C ILE A 246 -10.64 -10.78 -17.03
N LYS A 247 -10.29 -11.87 -17.72
CA LYS A 247 -10.62 -12.07 -19.13
C LYS A 247 -12.14 -12.08 -19.28
N PHE A 248 -12.68 -11.20 -20.10
CA PHE A 248 -14.08 -11.23 -20.52
C PHE A 248 -14.15 -11.54 -22.02
N GLU A 249 -15.11 -12.36 -22.38
CA GLU A 249 -15.36 -12.65 -23.80
C GLU A 249 -16.02 -11.41 -24.43
N GLN A 250 -15.50 -10.95 -25.57
CA GLN A 250 -16.03 -9.77 -26.28
C GLN A 250 -17.52 -9.92 -26.62
N GLU A 251 -18.01 -11.14 -26.77
CA GLU A 251 -19.44 -11.43 -27.06
C GLU A 251 -20.36 -11.10 -25.86
N SER A 252 -19.85 -11.07 -24.64
CA SER A 252 -20.64 -10.80 -23.43
C SER A 252 -20.98 -9.33 -23.19
N ILE A 253 -20.30 -8.38 -23.86
CA ILE A 253 -20.48 -6.94 -23.60
C ILE A 253 -21.82 -6.37 -24.12
N SER A 254 -22.54 -7.09 -24.96
CA SER A 254 -23.91 -6.71 -25.40
C SER A 254 -24.92 -6.74 -24.25
N GLY A 255 -24.67 -7.59 -23.25
CA GLY A 255 -25.48 -7.71 -22.03
C GLY A 255 -25.15 -6.68 -20.95
N TYR A 256 -24.02 -5.97 -21.09
CA TYR A 256 -23.58 -4.96 -20.11
C TYR A 256 -24.50 -3.74 -20.15
N LYS A 257 -24.61 -3.05 -19.02
CA LYS A 257 -25.41 -1.84 -18.89
C LYS A 257 -24.56 -0.62 -19.25
N ILE A 258 -25.19 0.35 -19.92
CA ILE A 258 -24.56 1.63 -20.24
C ILE A 258 -24.67 2.53 -19.00
N VAL A 259 -23.54 3.02 -18.54
CA VAL A 259 -23.43 4.04 -17.50
C VAL A 259 -22.91 5.33 -18.13
N ARG A 260 -23.59 6.43 -17.87
CA ARG A 260 -23.26 7.75 -18.44
C ARG A 260 -22.50 8.59 -17.44
N LYS A 261 -21.78 9.56 -17.98
CA LYS A 261 -21.17 10.61 -17.15
C LYS A 261 -22.24 11.32 -16.33
N GLY A 262 -22.08 11.36 -15.01
CA GLY A 262 -23.03 11.92 -14.06
C GLY A 262 -23.89 10.87 -13.33
N ASP A 263 -23.93 9.63 -13.82
CA ASP A 263 -24.66 8.56 -13.16
C ASP A 263 -23.96 8.09 -11.88
N TYR A 264 -24.77 7.54 -11.00
CA TYR A 264 -24.30 6.81 -9.81
C TYR A 264 -24.60 5.32 -10.00
N VAL A 265 -23.74 4.49 -9.45
CA VAL A 265 -23.85 3.04 -9.60
C VAL A 265 -23.84 2.37 -8.23
N VAL A 266 -24.84 1.54 -7.96
CA VAL A 266 -24.87 0.67 -6.79
C VAL A 266 -24.28 -0.69 -7.16
N HIS A 267 -23.19 -1.09 -6.51
CA HIS A 267 -22.60 -2.41 -6.68
C HIS A 267 -22.81 -3.28 -5.44
N LEU A 268 -23.34 -4.49 -5.66
CA LEU A 268 -23.95 -5.34 -4.63
C LEU A 268 -22.95 -6.05 -3.69
N ARG A 269 -21.64 -5.95 -3.87
CA ARG A 269 -20.68 -6.81 -3.17
C ARG A 269 -19.79 -6.13 -2.11
N SER A 270 -19.96 -4.85 -1.86
CA SER A 270 -19.10 -4.16 -0.91
C SER A 270 -19.89 -3.58 0.26
N PHE A 271 -19.60 -4.07 1.45
CA PHE A 271 -20.28 -3.71 2.71
C PHE A 271 -20.00 -2.26 3.18
N GLN A 272 -19.03 -1.56 2.58
CA GLN A 272 -18.55 -0.26 3.06
C GLN A 272 -18.94 0.95 2.22
N GLY A 273 -20.04 0.87 1.47
CA GLY A 273 -20.51 2.04 0.74
C GLY A 273 -21.17 1.76 -0.60
N GLY A 274 -20.93 0.67 -1.26
CA GLY A 274 -21.67 0.16 -2.44
C GLY A 274 -22.03 1.14 -3.56
N PHE A 275 -21.62 2.42 -3.49
CA PHE A 275 -21.97 3.47 -4.43
C PHE A 275 -20.71 4.04 -5.09
N ALA A 276 -20.78 4.18 -6.41
CA ALA A 276 -19.73 4.78 -7.21
C ALA A 276 -20.31 5.84 -8.14
N PHE A 277 -19.64 6.97 -8.29
CA PHE A 277 -19.99 8.03 -9.23
C PHE A 277 -19.22 7.81 -10.55
N SER A 278 -19.87 8.09 -11.66
CA SER A 278 -19.24 8.00 -12.97
C SER A 278 -18.98 9.39 -13.56
N ASP A 279 -17.73 9.74 -13.76
CA ASP A 279 -17.28 10.95 -14.45
C ASP A 279 -17.05 10.72 -15.96
N THR A 280 -17.21 9.47 -16.40
CA THR A 280 -17.06 9.06 -17.80
C THR A 280 -18.22 8.17 -18.24
N THR A 281 -18.43 8.07 -19.56
CA THR A 281 -19.42 7.15 -20.14
C THR A 281 -18.77 5.85 -20.56
N GLY A 282 -19.41 4.72 -20.25
CA GLY A 282 -18.93 3.38 -20.60
C GLY A 282 -19.96 2.31 -20.30
N ILE A 283 -19.51 1.07 -20.16
CA ILE A 283 -20.35 -0.06 -19.83
C ILE A 283 -19.89 -0.73 -18.52
N CYS A 284 -20.83 -1.27 -17.77
CA CYS A 284 -20.56 -1.95 -16.51
C CYS A 284 -21.32 -3.26 -16.39
N SER A 285 -21.00 -4.02 -15.33
CA SER A 285 -21.64 -5.30 -15.04
C SER A 285 -23.17 -5.20 -15.06
N PRO A 286 -23.89 -6.16 -15.65
CA PRO A 286 -25.35 -6.21 -15.60
C PRO A 286 -25.89 -6.37 -14.17
N ALA A 287 -25.08 -6.82 -13.21
CA ALA A 287 -25.44 -6.93 -11.80
C ALA A 287 -25.48 -5.58 -11.05
N TYR A 288 -24.96 -4.51 -11.65
CA TYR A 288 -24.98 -3.18 -11.03
C TYR A 288 -26.32 -2.49 -11.27
N THR A 289 -26.74 -1.67 -10.31
CA THR A 289 -27.91 -0.77 -10.50
C THR A 289 -27.39 0.62 -10.86
N ILE A 290 -27.89 1.19 -11.95
CA ILE A 290 -27.51 2.52 -12.43
C ILE A 290 -28.60 3.50 -12.01
N LEU A 291 -28.20 4.60 -11.42
CA LEU A 291 -29.02 5.66 -10.88
C LEU A 291 -28.70 6.97 -11.60
N CYS A 292 -29.64 7.45 -12.42
CA CYS A 292 -29.53 8.73 -13.10
C CYS A 292 -30.12 9.82 -12.20
N PRO A 293 -29.33 10.82 -11.75
CA PRO A 293 -29.86 11.91 -10.94
C PRO A 293 -30.67 12.90 -11.80
N ASN A 294 -31.66 13.53 -11.16
CA ASN A 294 -32.40 14.64 -11.79
C ASN A 294 -31.71 16.00 -11.52
N ASP A 295 -32.31 17.09 -12.04
CA ASP A 295 -31.77 18.45 -11.99
C ASP A 295 -31.68 19.05 -10.56
N LEU A 296 -32.27 18.42 -9.55
CA LEU A 296 -32.14 18.83 -8.14
C LEU A 296 -30.76 18.52 -7.58
N VAL A 297 -30.09 17.52 -8.14
CA VAL A 297 -28.77 17.05 -7.69
C VAL A 297 -27.67 17.67 -8.55
N VAL A 298 -26.86 18.54 -7.98
CA VAL A 298 -25.70 19.10 -8.66
C VAL A 298 -24.70 17.98 -8.99
N TYR A 299 -24.14 18.02 -10.20
CA TYR A 299 -23.20 17.04 -10.74
C TYR A 299 -22.09 16.70 -9.71
N GLY A 300 -22.02 15.42 -9.33
CA GLY A 300 -21.01 14.93 -8.41
C GLY A 300 -21.29 15.19 -6.91
N TYR A 301 -22.33 15.96 -6.54
CA TYR A 301 -22.56 16.33 -5.14
C TYR A 301 -22.71 15.12 -4.21
N LEU A 302 -23.49 14.13 -4.61
CA LEU A 302 -23.72 12.95 -3.77
C LEU A 302 -22.57 11.93 -3.79
N SER A 303 -21.56 12.09 -4.64
CA SER A 303 -20.39 11.19 -4.66
C SER A 303 -19.66 11.17 -3.31
N HIS A 304 -19.48 12.34 -2.71
CA HIS A 304 -18.85 12.47 -1.39
C HIS A 304 -19.82 12.14 -0.25
N PHE A 305 -21.13 12.44 -0.42
CA PHE A 305 -22.15 12.04 0.54
C PHE A 305 -22.15 10.51 0.74
N PHE A 306 -22.11 9.75 -0.34
CA PHE A 306 -22.13 8.29 -0.30
C PHE A 306 -20.86 7.66 0.33
N THR A 307 -19.81 8.44 0.53
CA THR A 307 -18.61 8.02 1.28
C THR A 307 -18.62 8.45 2.74
N SER A 308 -19.58 9.27 3.15
CA SER A 308 -19.67 9.80 4.51
C SER A 308 -20.06 8.73 5.53
N LYS A 309 -19.50 8.82 6.73
CA LYS A 309 -19.82 7.88 7.82
C LYS A 309 -21.31 7.86 8.20
N PRO A 310 -22.01 9.03 8.27
CA PRO A 310 -23.45 9.02 8.53
C PRO A 310 -24.23 8.21 7.50
N PHE A 311 -23.93 8.39 6.21
CA PHE A 311 -24.58 7.64 5.14
C PHE A 311 -24.27 6.14 5.23
N ILE A 312 -23.00 5.75 5.36
CA ILE A 312 -22.61 4.34 5.50
C ILE A 312 -23.29 3.68 6.70
N LYS A 313 -23.44 4.43 7.81
CA LYS A 313 -24.17 3.95 8.99
C LYS A 313 -25.66 3.72 8.70
N SER A 314 -26.29 4.60 7.91
CA SER A 314 -27.70 4.47 7.55
C SER A 314 -27.99 3.26 6.64
N LEU A 315 -27.04 2.84 5.81
CA LEU A 315 -27.17 1.65 4.97
C LEU A 315 -27.42 0.35 5.75
N LYS A 316 -27.10 0.31 7.04
CA LYS A 316 -27.41 -0.86 7.89
C LYS A 316 -28.90 -1.17 7.98
N LEU A 317 -29.74 -0.18 7.75
CA LEU A 317 -31.19 -0.32 7.78
C LEU A 317 -31.75 -1.09 6.57
N VAL A 318 -31.04 -1.04 5.45
CA VAL A 318 -31.48 -1.60 4.15
C VAL A 318 -30.51 -2.65 3.62
N THR A 319 -29.65 -3.21 4.48
CA THR A 319 -28.65 -4.20 4.11
C THR A 319 -28.96 -5.54 4.75
N TYR A 320 -29.14 -6.59 3.94
CA TYR A 320 -29.50 -7.93 4.38
C TYR A 320 -28.41 -8.95 4.04
N GLY A 321 -28.33 -10.02 4.84
CA GLY A 321 -27.43 -11.18 4.64
C GLY A 321 -26.42 -11.39 5.76
N ILE A 322 -26.16 -12.68 6.08
CA ILE A 322 -25.30 -13.11 7.21
C ILE A 322 -23.95 -13.67 6.73
N ARG A 323 -23.83 -14.08 5.47
CA ARG A 323 -22.61 -14.66 4.88
C ARG A 323 -22.19 -13.85 3.63
N ASP A 324 -20.96 -13.96 3.21
CA ASP A 324 -20.22 -13.36 2.09
C ASP A 324 -20.98 -12.66 0.93
N GLY A 325 -22.02 -11.88 1.22
CA GLY A 325 -22.88 -11.29 0.22
C GLY A 325 -23.94 -10.37 0.80
N ARG A 326 -23.59 -9.47 1.74
CA ARG A 326 -24.51 -8.42 2.15
C ARG A 326 -24.81 -7.53 0.95
N SER A 327 -26.08 -7.53 0.50
CA SER A 327 -26.56 -6.70 -0.58
C SER A 327 -27.46 -5.59 -0.03
N ILE A 328 -27.35 -4.41 -0.63
CA ILE A 328 -28.26 -3.30 -0.39
C ILE A 328 -29.57 -3.62 -1.10
N ASN A 329 -30.69 -3.57 -0.38
CA ASN A 329 -32.01 -3.56 -1.00
C ASN A 329 -32.23 -2.17 -1.62
N VAL A 330 -32.11 -2.09 -2.95
CA VAL A 330 -32.17 -0.83 -3.68
C VAL A 330 -33.56 -0.18 -3.56
N ASP A 331 -34.63 -0.97 -3.57
CA ASP A 331 -36.00 -0.44 -3.50
C ASP A 331 -36.24 0.22 -2.12
N GLU A 332 -35.87 -0.45 -1.04
CA GLU A 332 -35.96 0.13 0.30
C GLU A 332 -35.03 1.34 0.48
N TRP A 333 -33.83 1.30 -0.15
CA TRP A 333 -32.93 2.44 -0.13
C TRP A 333 -33.52 3.65 -0.86
N LEU A 334 -34.18 3.44 -1.99
CA LEU A 334 -34.84 4.53 -2.75
C LEU A 334 -35.92 5.24 -1.92
N ASP A 335 -36.55 4.56 -0.98
CA ASP A 335 -37.54 5.14 -0.08
C ASP A 335 -36.94 5.89 1.13
N MET A 336 -35.62 5.73 1.36
CA MET A 336 -34.96 6.42 2.47
C MET A 336 -34.95 7.94 2.28
N PRO A 337 -35.13 8.72 3.38
CA PRO A 337 -35.09 10.17 3.32
C PRO A 337 -33.65 10.70 3.23
N ILE A 338 -33.50 11.78 2.48
CA ILE A 338 -32.29 12.58 2.41
C ILE A 338 -32.62 14.06 2.52
N LEU A 339 -31.82 14.78 3.29
CA LEU A 339 -31.88 16.26 3.35
C LEU A 339 -31.01 16.84 2.24
N LEU A 340 -31.65 17.47 1.25
CA LEU A 340 -30.94 18.03 0.09
C LEU A 340 -30.91 19.58 0.20
N PRO A 341 -29.73 20.20 0.22
CA PRO A 341 -29.60 21.67 0.26
C PRO A 341 -29.89 22.31 -1.10
N SER A 342 -29.93 23.63 -1.13
CA SER A 342 -30.03 24.39 -2.38
C SER A 342 -28.85 24.07 -3.30
N ALA A 343 -29.04 24.21 -4.63
CA ALA A 343 -27.98 24.03 -5.61
C ALA A 343 -26.73 24.88 -5.32
N GLN A 344 -26.91 26.09 -4.81
CA GLN A 344 -25.79 26.97 -4.42
C GLN A 344 -24.98 26.37 -3.26
N GLU A 345 -25.63 25.80 -2.26
CA GLU A 345 -24.95 25.17 -1.12
C GLU A 345 -24.31 23.85 -1.53
N GLN A 346 -24.95 23.06 -2.41
CA GLN A 346 -24.32 21.85 -3.00
C GLN A 346 -23.02 22.23 -3.72
N MET A 347 -23.02 23.28 -4.54
CA MET A 347 -21.82 23.76 -5.23
C MET A 347 -20.74 24.25 -4.26
N ARG A 348 -21.13 24.96 -3.17
CA ARG A 348 -20.18 25.39 -2.14
C ARG A 348 -19.50 24.21 -1.47
N ILE A 349 -20.25 23.19 -1.10
CA ILE A 349 -19.72 21.96 -0.48
C ILE A 349 -18.77 21.26 -1.44
N LEU A 350 -19.16 21.06 -2.70
CA LEU A 350 -18.33 20.48 -3.73
C LEU A 350 -17.00 21.21 -3.91
N THR A 351 -17.05 22.55 -3.96
CA THR A 351 -15.83 23.36 -4.13
C THR A 351 -14.84 23.10 -2.99
N ILE A 352 -15.32 23.02 -1.75
CA ILE A 352 -14.46 22.72 -0.59
C ILE A 352 -13.86 21.34 -0.70
N VAL A 353 -14.69 20.32 -0.97
CA VAL A 353 -14.21 18.92 -0.99
C VAL A 353 -13.27 18.66 -2.17
N ASN A 354 -13.60 19.20 -3.35
CA ASN A 354 -12.74 19.09 -4.54
C ASN A 354 -11.39 19.80 -4.35
N ALA A 355 -11.34 20.91 -3.62
CA ALA A 355 -10.07 21.56 -3.28
C ALA A 355 -9.17 20.67 -2.41
N ILE A 356 -9.77 19.92 -1.46
CA ILE A 356 -9.02 18.96 -0.63
C ILE A 356 -8.54 17.79 -1.49
N ASP A 357 -9.38 17.30 -2.42
CA ASP A 357 -8.98 16.21 -3.33
C ASP A 357 -7.84 16.62 -4.27
N ALA A 358 -7.89 17.83 -4.79
CA ALA A 358 -6.79 18.40 -5.58
C ALA A 358 -5.49 18.48 -4.76
N LYS A 359 -5.59 18.88 -3.49
CA LYS A 359 -4.43 18.90 -2.57
C LYS A 359 -3.90 17.50 -2.33
N LEU A 360 -4.74 16.52 -2.01
CA LEU A 360 -4.36 15.12 -1.82
C LEU A 360 -3.67 14.56 -3.06
N HIS A 361 -4.20 14.83 -4.25
CA HIS A 361 -3.61 14.39 -5.50
C HIS A 361 -2.21 14.97 -5.71
N ASN A 362 -2.02 16.26 -5.41
CA ASN A 362 -0.71 16.89 -5.52
C ASN A 362 0.31 16.31 -4.52
N GLU A 363 -0.12 16.07 -3.27
CA GLU A 363 0.76 15.45 -2.28
C GLU A 363 1.14 14.01 -2.65
N ALA A 364 0.22 13.24 -3.25
CA ALA A 364 0.51 11.91 -3.77
C ALA A 364 1.53 11.94 -4.92
N LYS A 365 1.44 12.95 -5.81
CA LYS A 365 2.47 13.15 -6.86
C LYS A 365 3.84 13.45 -6.27
N VAL A 366 3.92 14.31 -5.25
CA VAL A 366 5.19 14.61 -4.56
C VAL A 366 5.77 13.34 -3.95
N GLN A 367 4.96 12.53 -3.28
CA GLN A 367 5.39 11.25 -2.69
C GLN A 367 5.94 10.30 -3.77
N PHE A 368 5.25 10.17 -4.90
CA PHE A 368 5.72 9.36 -6.03
C PHE A 368 7.06 9.84 -6.59
N CYS A 369 7.23 11.15 -6.77
CA CYS A 369 8.49 11.74 -7.24
C CYS A 369 9.64 11.46 -6.26
N LEU A 370 9.42 11.61 -4.95
CA LEU A 370 10.43 11.34 -3.93
C LEU A 370 10.83 9.85 -3.91
N SER A 371 9.86 8.94 -4.03
CA SER A 371 10.13 7.50 -4.10
C SER A 371 10.90 7.12 -5.36
N SER A 372 10.57 7.71 -6.51
CA SER A 372 11.28 7.52 -7.76
C SER A 372 12.71 8.07 -7.68
N GLN A 373 12.90 9.22 -7.04
CA GLN A 373 14.22 9.80 -6.78
C GLN A 373 15.08 8.90 -5.90
N LYS A 374 14.49 8.35 -4.80
CA LYS A 374 15.19 7.37 -3.94
C LYS A 374 15.67 6.17 -4.76
N SER A 375 14.77 5.56 -5.55
CA SER A 375 15.13 4.41 -6.39
C SER A 375 16.26 4.74 -7.38
N TYR A 376 16.21 5.90 -8.03
CA TYR A 376 17.26 6.35 -8.93
C TYR A 376 18.61 6.51 -8.22
N LEU A 377 18.62 7.12 -7.04
CA LEU A 377 19.82 7.31 -6.24
C LEU A 377 20.43 5.99 -5.77
N LEU A 378 19.61 5.05 -5.28
CA LEU A 378 20.06 3.71 -4.90
C LEU A 378 20.71 2.99 -6.09
N ASN A 379 20.21 3.13 -7.31
CA ASN A 379 20.79 2.51 -8.50
C ASN A 379 22.05 3.20 -9.00
N THR A 380 22.26 4.48 -8.72
CA THR A 380 23.34 5.28 -9.32
C THR A 380 24.45 5.65 -8.35
N MET A 381 24.21 5.67 -7.04
CA MET A 381 25.22 6.00 -6.02
C MET A 381 26.02 4.78 -5.57
N PHE A 382 25.48 3.56 -5.73
CA PHE A 382 26.19 2.32 -5.43
C PHE A 382 26.77 1.72 -6.72
N ILE A 383 28.02 1.30 -6.66
CA ILE A 383 28.79 0.77 -7.81
C ILE A 383 28.61 -0.73 -7.92
#